data_86cc2557d80ed6103e5e0abe2da5bb8c
#
_entry.id   86cc2557d80ed6103e5e0abe2da5bb8c
#
_cell.length_a   1.000
_cell.length_b   1.000
_cell.length_c   1.000
_cell.angle_alpha   90.00
_cell.angle_beta   90.00
_cell.angle_gamma   90.00
#
_symmetry.space_group_name_H-M   'P 1'
#
loop_
_entity.id
_entity.type
_entity.pdbx_description
1 polymer ?
#
loop_
_entity_poly.entity_id
_entity_poly.type
_entity_poly.pdbx_seq_one_letter_code
_entity_poly.pdbx_strand_id
1 'polypeptide(L)'
;IVRESAERARAATIEDIGGILDLIRPLEEEGILVRRSREQLEMEIDKFTIIERDGLIIGCAALYCFMEEVMAEMACVAIHPEYRNSNRGDQLVAKVAERAKRLGIRRLFVLTTRSIHWFRERGFDPLEVEDLPVARQRLYNWQRRSKVLSKTIS
;
A
#
# COMPACT_ATOMS: atom_id res chain seq x y z
N ILE A 1 4.66 -35.73 9.20
CA ILE A 1 3.60 -34.95 8.62
C ILE A 1 4.15 -33.58 8.23
N VAL A 2 4.12 -33.29 6.94
CA VAL A 2 4.53 -31.96 6.45
C VAL A 2 3.36 -31.01 6.64
N ARG A 3 3.57 -29.96 7.44
CA ARG A 3 2.59 -28.93 7.69
C ARG A 3 2.70 -27.88 6.60
N GLU A 4 1.61 -27.62 5.91
CA GLU A 4 1.59 -26.50 4.97
C GLU A 4 1.67 -25.18 5.74
N SER A 5 2.42 -24.23 5.19
CA SER A 5 2.52 -22.89 5.76
C SER A 5 1.16 -22.19 5.69
N ALA A 6 0.70 -21.65 6.81
CA ALA A 6 -0.53 -20.88 6.84
C ALA A 6 -0.23 -19.44 6.42
N GLU A 7 -0.63 -19.09 5.20
CA GLU A 7 -0.46 -17.72 4.67
C GLU A 7 -1.80 -17.17 4.25
N ARG A 8 -2.08 -15.93 4.63
CA ARG A 8 -3.33 -15.26 4.22
C ARG A 8 -3.18 -13.76 4.17
N ALA A 9 -3.93 -13.13 3.25
CA ALA A 9 -4.13 -11.69 3.22
C ALA A 9 -5.38 -11.35 4.03
N ARG A 10 -5.29 -10.36 4.91
CA ARG A 10 -6.40 -9.97 5.78
C ARG A 10 -6.29 -8.51 6.20
N ALA A 11 -7.38 -7.97 6.76
CA ALA A 11 -7.35 -6.66 7.38
C ALA A 11 -6.43 -6.69 8.60
N ALA A 12 -5.68 -5.63 8.81
CA ALA A 12 -4.81 -5.49 9.97
C ALA A 12 -5.63 -5.15 11.23
N THR A 13 -5.10 -5.54 12.37
CA THR A 13 -5.64 -5.18 13.69
C THR A 13 -4.56 -4.50 14.52
N ILE A 14 -4.95 -3.95 15.67
CA ILE A 14 -4.01 -3.25 16.56
C ILE A 14 -2.82 -4.14 16.98
N GLU A 15 -3.03 -5.44 17.02
CA GLU A 15 -2.00 -6.42 17.37
C GLU A 15 -0.92 -6.56 16.30
N ASP A 16 -1.19 -6.09 15.09
CA ASP A 16 -0.26 -6.18 13.97
C ASP A 16 0.72 -4.99 13.90
N ILE A 17 0.55 -3.98 14.72
CA ILE A 17 1.36 -2.75 14.68
C ILE A 17 2.85 -3.04 14.76
N GLY A 18 3.27 -3.88 15.72
CA GLY A 18 4.69 -4.23 15.86
C GLY A 18 5.27 -4.89 14.62
N GLY A 19 4.53 -5.83 14.03
CA GLY A 19 4.96 -6.51 12.81
C GLY A 19 5.01 -5.59 11.60
N ILE A 20 4.06 -4.66 11.48
CA ILE A 20 4.07 -3.65 10.41
C ILE A 20 5.29 -2.75 10.56
N LEU A 21 5.56 -2.27 11.78
CA LEU A 21 6.74 -1.43 12.05
C LEU A 21 8.04 -2.13 11.68
N ASP A 22 8.19 -3.40 12.06
CA ASP A 22 9.37 -4.19 11.71
C ASP A 22 9.55 -4.28 10.19
N LEU A 23 8.45 -4.38 9.46
CA LEU A 23 8.47 -4.47 8.00
C LEU A 23 8.84 -3.14 7.33
N ILE A 24 8.30 -2.01 7.81
CA ILE A 24 8.44 -0.72 7.12
C ILE A 24 9.65 0.10 7.56
N ARG A 25 10.15 -0.07 8.78
CA ARG A 25 11.27 0.75 9.29
C ARG A 25 12.50 0.72 8.39
N PRO A 26 12.99 -0.45 7.91
CA PRO A 26 14.13 -0.46 7.00
C PRO A 26 13.88 0.34 5.72
N LEU A 27 12.65 0.32 5.18
CA LEU A 27 12.29 1.05 3.97
C LEU A 27 12.16 2.55 4.24
N GLU A 28 11.75 2.94 5.42
CA GLU A 28 11.75 4.35 5.84
C GLU A 28 13.18 4.88 5.96
N GLU A 29 14.08 4.09 6.53
CA GLU A 29 15.49 4.46 6.65
C GLU A 29 16.16 4.64 5.30
N GLU A 30 15.78 3.85 4.30
CA GLU A 30 16.27 3.97 2.94
C GLU A 30 15.59 5.09 2.13
N GLY A 31 14.61 5.78 2.71
CA GLY A 31 13.85 6.82 2.04
C GLY A 31 12.83 6.32 1.02
N ILE A 32 12.58 5.02 0.98
CA ILE A 32 11.59 4.41 0.06
C ILE A 32 10.17 4.71 0.53
N LEU A 33 9.94 4.64 1.84
CA LEU A 33 8.65 4.97 2.45
C LEU A 33 8.74 6.23 3.30
N VAL A 34 7.66 6.98 3.36
CA VAL A 34 7.53 8.13 4.26
C VAL A 34 7.40 7.61 5.70
N ARG A 35 8.14 8.22 6.62
CA ARG A 35 8.14 7.81 8.01
C ARG A 35 6.77 8.01 8.66
N ARG A 36 6.31 7.00 9.39
CA ARG A 36 5.07 7.04 10.17
C ARG A 36 5.36 6.75 11.63
N SER A 37 4.76 7.52 12.53
CA SER A 37 4.86 7.25 13.96
C SER A 37 3.99 6.04 14.33
N ARG A 38 4.30 5.43 15.46
CA ARG A 38 3.46 4.35 16.00
C ARG A 38 2.03 4.83 16.26
N GLU A 39 1.89 6.03 16.80
CA GLU A 39 0.60 6.64 17.09
C GLU A 39 -0.23 6.82 15.82
N GLN A 40 0.40 7.26 14.74
CA GLN A 40 -0.26 7.39 13.45
C GLN A 40 -0.76 6.04 12.94
N LEU A 41 0.07 5.00 13.05
CA LEU A 41 -0.33 3.65 12.66
C LEU A 41 -1.50 3.14 13.50
N GLU A 42 -1.50 3.40 14.80
CA GLU A 42 -2.59 3.01 15.67
C GLU A 42 -3.90 3.67 15.25
N MET A 43 -3.86 4.95 14.87
CA MET A 43 -5.03 5.69 14.40
C MET A 43 -5.54 5.20 13.05
N GLU A 44 -4.64 4.72 12.19
CA GLU A 44 -4.94 4.36 10.80
C GLU A 44 -4.96 2.85 10.55
N ILE A 45 -4.88 2.04 11.59
CA ILE A 45 -4.73 0.58 11.43
C ILE A 45 -5.87 -0.05 10.62
N ASP A 46 -7.06 0.51 10.69
CA ASP A 46 -8.22 0.03 9.92
C ASP A 46 -8.07 0.23 8.42
N LYS A 47 -7.10 1.04 7.98
CA LYS A 47 -6.82 1.27 6.56
C LYS A 47 -5.81 0.27 5.99
N PHE A 48 -5.21 -0.57 6.83
CA PHE A 48 -4.16 -1.48 6.41
C PHE A 48 -4.68 -2.87 6.08
N THR A 49 -4.12 -3.42 5.01
CA THR A 49 -4.24 -4.83 4.64
C THR A 49 -2.85 -5.44 4.78
N ILE A 50 -2.78 -6.64 5.32
CA ILE A 50 -1.51 -7.34 5.53
C ILE A 50 -1.54 -8.73 4.92
N ILE A 51 -0.35 -9.28 4.68
CA ILE A 51 -0.16 -10.70 4.41
C ILE A 51 0.58 -11.27 5.61
N GLU A 52 -0.01 -12.27 6.23
CA GLU A 52 0.55 -12.97 7.38
C GLU A 52 0.89 -14.40 6.98
N ARG A 53 2.08 -14.84 7.37
CA ARG A 53 2.51 -16.23 7.17
C ARG A 53 3.06 -16.77 8.47
N ASP A 54 2.37 -17.76 9.05
CA ASP A 54 2.77 -18.38 10.33
C ASP A 54 3.10 -17.37 11.43
N GLY A 55 2.27 -16.33 11.56
CA GLY A 55 2.45 -15.29 12.57
C GLY A 55 3.39 -14.15 12.18
N LEU A 56 4.07 -14.24 11.05
CA LEU A 56 4.97 -13.20 10.56
C LEU A 56 4.25 -12.31 9.54
N ILE A 57 4.32 -10.99 9.73
CA ILE A 57 3.79 -10.03 8.76
C ILE A 57 4.83 -9.91 7.63
N ILE A 58 4.47 -10.40 6.44
CA ILE A 58 5.37 -10.38 5.28
C ILE A 58 4.99 -9.37 4.22
N GLY A 59 3.84 -8.75 4.34
CA GLY A 59 3.41 -7.69 3.43
C GLY A 59 2.42 -6.76 4.09
N CYS A 60 2.39 -5.51 3.66
CA CYS A 60 1.38 -4.54 4.09
C CYS A 60 1.10 -3.51 3.00
N ALA A 61 -0.09 -2.92 3.05
CA ALA A 61 -0.46 -1.76 2.25
C ALA A 61 -1.60 -1.02 2.95
N ALA A 62 -1.59 0.30 2.84
CA ALA A 62 -2.67 1.15 3.35
C ALA A 62 -3.53 1.66 2.20
N LEU A 63 -4.80 1.90 2.47
CA LEU A 63 -5.76 2.45 1.51
C LEU A 63 -6.37 3.72 2.09
N TYR A 64 -6.12 4.86 1.44
CA TYR A 64 -6.68 6.16 1.82
C TYR A 64 -7.70 6.61 0.78
N CYS A 65 -8.97 6.68 1.18
CA CYS A 65 -10.07 6.98 0.25
C CYS A 65 -10.38 8.46 0.19
N PHE A 66 -10.61 8.95 -1.02
CA PHE A 66 -11.03 10.32 -1.32
C PHE A 66 -12.37 10.21 -2.06
N MET A 67 -13.45 10.21 -1.29
CA MET A 67 -14.78 9.85 -1.81
C MET A 67 -15.36 10.89 -2.77
N GLU A 68 -14.98 12.17 -2.63
CA GLU A 68 -15.46 13.21 -3.55
C GLU A 68 -15.06 12.93 -4.99
N GLU A 69 -13.85 12.42 -5.19
CA GLU A 69 -13.34 12.10 -6.52
C GLU A 69 -13.45 10.60 -6.85
N VAL A 70 -13.98 9.80 -5.93
CA VAL A 70 -14.05 8.32 -5.99
C VAL A 70 -12.72 7.68 -6.34
N MET A 71 -11.64 8.25 -5.79
CA MET A 71 -10.26 7.77 -5.92
C MET A 71 -9.73 7.33 -4.57
N ALA A 72 -8.76 6.44 -4.58
CA ALA A 72 -8.06 6.04 -3.36
C ALA A 72 -6.57 5.88 -3.62
N GLU A 73 -5.77 6.23 -2.62
CA GLU A 73 -4.33 6.03 -2.65
C GLU A 73 -3.98 4.71 -1.97
N MET A 74 -3.19 3.89 -2.67
CA MET A 74 -2.53 2.76 -2.07
C MET A 74 -1.13 3.20 -1.65
N ALA A 75 -0.87 3.22 -0.36
CA ALA A 75 0.37 3.74 0.21
C ALA A 75 1.01 2.74 1.15
N CYS A 76 2.24 3.01 1.56
CA CYS A 76 2.96 2.17 2.52
C CYS A 76 3.03 0.71 2.08
N VAL A 77 3.24 0.47 0.79
CA VAL A 77 3.32 -0.87 0.22
C VAL A 77 4.69 -1.45 0.53
N ALA A 78 4.72 -2.58 1.24
CA ALA A 78 5.97 -3.22 1.61
C ALA A 78 5.82 -4.75 1.57
N ILE A 79 6.85 -5.42 1.07
CA ILE A 79 6.96 -6.88 1.09
C ILE A 79 8.29 -7.23 1.77
N HIS A 80 8.25 -8.18 2.69
CA HIS A 80 9.44 -8.66 3.40
C HIS A 80 10.50 -9.12 2.38
N PRO A 81 11.78 -8.73 2.56
CA PRO A 81 12.84 -9.03 1.58
C PRO A 81 12.95 -10.50 1.18
N GLU A 82 12.74 -11.42 2.11
CA GLU A 82 12.82 -12.85 1.85
C GLU A 82 11.64 -13.39 1.01
N TYR A 83 10.59 -12.58 0.84
CA TYR A 83 9.37 -12.98 0.12
C TYR A 83 9.15 -12.16 -1.16
N ARG A 84 10.12 -11.35 -1.55
CA ARG A 84 10.09 -10.63 -2.83
C ARG A 84 10.30 -11.62 -3.98
N ASN A 85 9.96 -11.20 -5.19
CA ASN A 85 10.03 -12.03 -6.41
C ASN A 85 9.09 -13.24 -6.36
N SER A 86 8.07 -13.18 -5.54
CA SER A 86 6.98 -14.13 -5.47
C SER A 86 5.69 -13.34 -5.68
N ASN A 87 4.61 -13.97 -5.96
CA ASN A 87 3.31 -13.37 -6.29
C ASN A 87 2.70 -12.48 -5.20
N ARG A 88 3.40 -12.19 -4.12
CA ARG A 88 2.80 -11.53 -2.95
C ARG A 88 2.46 -10.07 -3.19
N GLY A 89 3.27 -9.36 -3.97
CA GLY A 89 2.95 -7.99 -4.37
C GLY A 89 1.65 -7.94 -5.15
N ASP A 90 1.47 -8.86 -6.10
CA ASP A 90 0.23 -8.96 -6.88
C ASP A 90 -0.97 -9.31 -6.02
N GLN A 91 -0.82 -10.25 -5.09
CA GLN A 91 -1.88 -10.63 -4.15
C GLN A 91 -2.30 -9.43 -3.30
N LEU A 92 -1.34 -8.67 -2.83
CA LEU A 92 -1.60 -7.51 -1.98
C LEU A 92 -2.35 -6.42 -2.75
N VAL A 93 -1.87 -6.09 -3.97
CA VAL A 93 -2.54 -5.10 -4.83
C VAL A 93 -3.95 -5.54 -5.17
N ALA A 94 -4.15 -6.82 -5.53
CA ALA A 94 -5.47 -7.36 -5.84
C ALA A 94 -6.42 -7.25 -4.64
N LYS A 95 -5.93 -7.55 -3.44
CA LYS A 95 -6.73 -7.47 -2.21
C LYS A 95 -7.13 -6.03 -1.88
N VAL A 96 -6.20 -5.10 -2.04
CA VAL A 96 -6.47 -3.67 -1.82
C VAL A 96 -7.46 -3.14 -2.86
N ALA A 97 -7.29 -3.51 -4.14
CA ALA A 97 -8.20 -3.12 -5.22
C ALA A 97 -9.61 -3.65 -4.98
N GLU A 98 -9.74 -4.90 -4.54
CA GLU A 98 -11.02 -5.50 -4.18
C GLU A 98 -11.71 -4.70 -3.07
N ARG A 99 -10.97 -4.36 -2.03
CA ARG A 99 -11.48 -3.53 -0.92
C ARG A 99 -11.93 -2.16 -1.42
N ALA A 100 -11.12 -1.51 -2.25
CA ALA A 100 -11.45 -0.21 -2.83
C ALA A 100 -12.74 -0.27 -3.65
N LYS A 101 -12.90 -1.30 -4.47
CA LYS A 101 -14.14 -1.50 -5.27
C LYS A 101 -15.36 -1.62 -4.38
N ARG A 102 -15.27 -2.38 -3.28
CA ARG A 102 -16.39 -2.52 -2.34
C ARG A 102 -16.78 -1.20 -1.69
N LEU A 103 -15.82 -0.28 -1.55
CA LEU A 103 -16.06 1.06 -1.00
C LEU A 103 -16.55 2.06 -2.05
N GLY A 104 -16.74 1.64 -3.30
CA GLY A 104 -17.22 2.50 -4.38
C GLY A 104 -16.12 3.27 -5.11
N ILE A 105 -14.86 2.97 -4.85
CA ILE A 105 -13.73 3.62 -5.51
C ILE A 105 -13.63 3.15 -6.96
N ARG A 106 -13.35 4.08 -7.88
CA ARG A 106 -13.23 3.79 -9.31
C ARG A 106 -11.80 3.84 -9.82
N ARG A 107 -10.93 4.58 -9.15
CA ARG A 107 -9.54 4.72 -9.56
C ARG A 107 -8.62 4.61 -8.35
N LEU A 108 -7.60 3.77 -8.49
CA LEU A 108 -6.57 3.58 -7.49
C LEU A 108 -5.31 4.28 -7.97
N PHE A 109 -4.65 5.04 -7.11
CA PHE A 109 -3.39 5.68 -7.48
C PHE A 109 -2.30 5.38 -6.45
N VAL A 110 -1.06 5.52 -6.89
CA VAL A 110 0.13 5.31 -6.06
C VAL A 110 1.10 6.46 -6.31
N LEU A 111 1.86 6.83 -5.28
CA LEU A 111 3.00 7.74 -5.41
C LEU A 111 4.25 6.92 -5.12
N THR A 112 5.17 6.87 -6.07
CA THR A 112 6.37 6.05 -5.94
C THR A 112 7.60 6.77 -6.49
N THR A 113 8.75 6.54 -5.87
CA THR A 113 10.04 7.03 -6.34
C THR A 113 10.86 5.94 -7.04
N ARG A 114 10.60 4.66 -6.73
CA ARG A 114 11.45 3.56 -7.19
C ARG A 114 10.72 2.41 -7.88
N SER A 115 9.40 2.32 -7.76
CA SER A 115 8.65 1.17 -8.27
C SER A 115 7.80 1.49 -9.49
N ILE A 116 8.18 2.51 -10.25
CA ILE A 116 7.42 2.96 -11.43
C ILE A 116 7.20 1.81 -12.41
N HIS A 117 8.27 1.12 -12.77
CA HIS A 117 8.22 0.04 -13.75
C HIS A 117 7.32 -1.12 -13.29
N TRP A 118 7.43 -1.49 -12.03
CA TRP A 118 6.61 -2.55 -11.44
C TRP A 118 5.11 -2.24 -11.56
N PHE A 119 4.71 -1.01 -11.22
CA PHE A 119 3.32 -0.58 -11.34
C PHE A 119 2.87 -0.46 -12.78
N ARG A 120 3.75 0.04 -13.66
CA ARG A 120 3.46 0.14 -15.09
C ARG A 120 3.12 -1.22 -15.70
N GLU A 121 3.88 -2.24 -15.34
CA GLU A 121 3.63 -3.61 -15.83
C GLU A 121 2.27 -4.12 -15.39
N ARG A 122 1.68 -3.56 -14.34
CA ARG A 122 0.39 -3.97 -13.80
C ARG A 122 -0.76 -3.06 -14.20
N GLY A 123 -0.54 -2.25 -15.22
CA GLY A 123 -1.60 -1.42 -15.81
C GLY A 123 -1.81 -0.08 -15.14
N PHE A 124 -0.89 0.36 -14.27
CA PHE A 124 -0.92 1.71 -13.74
C PHE A 124 -0.28 2.65 -14.75
N ASP A 125 -0.96 3.74 -15.08
CA ASP A 125 -0.50 4.72 -16.05
C ASP A 125 -0.16 6.04 -15.36
N PRO A 126 0.79 6.83 -15.92
CA PRO A 126 1.13 8.14 -15.34
C PRO A 126 -0.08 9.04 -15.18
N LEU A 127 -0.11 9.78 -14.07
CA LEU A 127 -1.15 10.73 -13.76
C LEU A 127 -0.48 12.03 -13.33
N GLU A 128 -1.02 13.17 -13.76
CA GLU A 128 -0.50 14.46 -13.34
C GLU A 128 -0.91 14.75 -11.88
N VAL A 129 -0.06 15.50 -11.17
CA VAL A 129 -0.35 15.88 -9.77
C VAL A 129 -1.67 16.63 -9.69
N GLU A 130 -1.97 17.45 -10.70
CA GLU A 130 -3.20 18.24 -10.79
C GLU A 130 -4.47 17.39 -10.89
N ASP A 131 -4.33 16.13 -11.30
CA ASP A 131 -5.44 15.17 -11.40
C ASP A 131 -5.67 14.35 -10.13
N LEU A 132 -4.82 14.55 -9.14
CA LEU A 132 -5.03 13.95 -7.82
C LEU A 132 -6.22 14.59 -7.10
N PRO A 133 -6.85 13.87 -6.15
CA PRO A 133 -7.83 14.48 -5.28
C PRO A 133 -7.29 15.76 -4.65
N VAL A 134 -8.12 16.80 -4.56
CA VAL A 134 -7.71 18.13 -4.07
C VAL A 134 -7.03 18.04 -2.70
N ALA A 135 -7.61 17.26 -1.79
CA ALA A 135 -7.05 17.07 -0.45
C ALA A 135 -5.65 16.45 -0.51
N ARG A 136 -5.41 15.54 -1.49
CA ARG A 136 -4.11 14.89 -1.63
C ARG A 136 -3.08 15.79 -2.30
N GLN A 137 -3.49 16.64 -3.24
CA GLN A 137 -2.58 17.61 -3.87
C GLN A 137 -1.89 18.48 -2.83
N ARG A 138 -2.62 18.91 -1.80
CA ARG A 138 -2.09 19.75 -0.72
C ARG A 138 -1.01 19.05 0.10
N LEU A 139 -0.99 17.72 0.09
CA LEU A 139 -0.03 16.91 0.83
C LEU A 139 1.09 16.37 -0.05
N TYR A 140 1.12 16.74 -1.33
CA TYR A 140 2.16 16.27 -2.23
C TYR A 140 3.51 16.88 -1.86
N ASN A 141 4.52 16.03 -1.69
CA ASN A 141 5.86 16.47 -1.34
C ASN A 141 6.67 16.68 -2.62
N TRP A 142 6.79 17.92 -3.06
CA TRP A 142 7.50 18.27 -4.28
C TRP A 142 9.01 17.96 -4.19
N GLN A 143 9.59 18.01 -2.99
CA GLN A 143 11.01 17.69 -2.79
C GLN A 143 11.29 16.22 -3.03
N ARG A 144 10.38 15.36 -2.64
CA ARG A 144 10.48 13.91 -2.84
C ARG A 144 10.32 13.52 -4.31
N ARG A 145 9.57 14.29 -5.08
CA ARG A 145 9.34 14.09 -6.51
C ARG A 145 8.82 12.69 -6.86
N SER A 146 7.93 12.16 -6.06
CA SER A 146 7.28 10.89 -6.36
C SER A 146 6.52 10.99 -7.68
N LYS A 147 6.59 9.94 -8.49
CA LYS A 147 5.75 9.83 -9.68
C LYS A 147 4.38 9.35 -9.26
N VAL A 148 3.35 9.87 -9.91
CA VAL A 148 1.96 9.50 -9.68
C VAL A 148 1.52 8.56 -10.79
N LEU A 149 1.00 7.41 -10.43
CA LEU A 149 0.46 6.43 -11.37
C LEU A 149 -0.94 6.04 -10.91
N SER A 150 -1.83 5.77 -11.86
CA SER A 150 -3.20 5.39 -11.52
C SER A 150 -3.71 4.27 -12.40
N LYS A 151 -4.71 3.56 -11.88
CA LYS A 151 -5.39 2.49 -12.61
C LYS A 151 -6.88 2.56 -12.33
N THR A 152 -7.69 2.47 -13.38
CA THR A 152 -9.14 2.32 -13.23
C THR A 152 -9.43 0.89 -12.76
N ILE A 153 -10.23 0.75 -11.71
CA ILE A 153 -10.52 -0.55 -11.08
C ILE A 153 -12.01 -0.91 -11.10
N SER A 154 -12.86 -0.02 -11.53
CA SER A 154 -14.31 -0.28 -11.61
C SER A 154 -14.72 -0.84 -12.96
#